data_5a03128b51ead9a857d82dbc76105663
#
_entry.id   5a03128b51ead9a857d82dbc76105663
#
_cell.length_a   1.000
_cell.length_b   1.000
_cell.length_c   1.000
_cell.angle_alpha   90.00
_cell.angle_beta   90.00
_cell.angle_gamma   90.00
#
_symmetry.space_group_name_H-M   'P 1'
#
loop_
_entity.id
_entity.type
_entity.pdbx_description
1 polymer ?
#
loop_
_entity_poly.entity_id
_entity_poly.type
_entity_poly.pdbx_seq_one_letter_code
_entity_poly.pdbx_strand_id
1 'polypeptide(L)'
;EEDEELCLPTLQAGISFIRLATPTTDNHRLPAVLENTSGFVYYVSMAGITGVGTPDTSAAEKAVARIRASTNLPIAVGFGIRTTAQAEAIACFADAAVVGSALVECIGDAASAGKNGD
;
A
#
# COMPACT_ATOMS: atom_id res chain seq x y z
N GLU A 1 -19.85 1.82 -11.65
CA GLU A 1 -19.83 2.39 -13.02
C GLU A 1 -18.42 2.41 -13.60
N GLU A 2 -17.43 2.97 -12.90
CA GLU A 2 -16.04 3.03 -13.38
C GLU A 2 -15.40 1.65 -13.53
N ASP A 3 -15.82 0.67 -12.76
CA ASP A 3 -15.33 -0.70 -12.85
C ASP A 3 -15.61 -1.36 -14.19
N GLU A 4 -16.76 -1.07 -14.78
CA GLU A 4 -17.14 -1.66 -16.06
C GLU A 4 -16.28 -1.15 -17.21
N GLU A 5 -15.80 0.08 -17.11
CA GLU A 5 -15.00 0.69 -18.17
C GLU A 5 -13.54 0.24 -18.17
N LEU A 6 -12.97 -0.03 -16.99
CA LEU A 6 -11.56 -0.35 -16.87
C LEU A 6 -11.31 -1.73 -16.28
N CYS A 7 -11.96 -2.05 -15.16
CA CYS A 7 -11.67 -3.27 -14.41
C CYS A 7 -12.00 -4.53 -15.20
N LEU A 8 -13.20 -4.60 -15.75
CA LEU A 8 -13.62 -5.80 -16.49
C LEU A 8 -12.79 -6.06 -17.74
N PRO A 9 -12.54 -5.05 -18.62
CA PRO A 9 -11.63 -5.26 -19.75
C PRO A 9 -10.22 -5.63 -19.32
N THR A 10 -9.70 -5.07 -18.24
CA THR A 10 -8.38 -5.39 -17.70
C THR A 10 -8.28 -6.86 -17.30
N LEU A 11 -9.29 -7.36 -16.55
CA LEU A 11 -9.35 -8.76 -16.14
C LEU A 11 -9.49 -9.70 -17.34
N GLN A 12 -10.28 -9.33 -18.33
CA GLN A 12 -10.43 -10.11 -19.56
C GLN A 12 -9.13 -10.20 -20.35
N ALA A 13 -8.27 -9.18 -20.26
CA ALA A 13 -6.95 -9.19 -20.87
C ALA A 13 -5.91 -10.01 -20.08
N GLY A 14 -6.29 -10.58 -18.94
CA GLY A 14 -5.38 -11.36 -18.09
C GLY A 14 -4.49 -10.51 -17.19
N ILE A 15 -4.83 -9.25 -17.01
CA ILE A 15 -4.08 -8.31 -16.16
C ILE A 15 -4.80 -8.16 -14.82
N SER A 16 -4.04 -8.25 -13.72
CA SER A 16 -4.59 -8.03 -12.39
C SER A 16 -4.97 -6.58 -12.18
N PHE A 17 -6.12 -6.35 -11.56
CA PHE A 17 -6.60 -5.02 -11.22
C PHE A 17 -6.46 -4.80 -9.72
N ILE A 18 -5.51 -3.94 -9.35
CA ILE A 18 -5.15 -3.69 -7.94
C ILE A 18 -5.92 -2.47 -7.45
N ARG A 19 -6.54 -2.61 -6.28
CA ARG A 19 -7.31 -1.53 -5.68
C ARG A 19 -6.65 -1.01 -4.42
N LEU A 20 -6.96 0.25 -4.12
CA LEU A 20 -6.48 0.90 -2.92
C LEU A 20 -7.56 0.85 -1.83
N ALA A 21 -7.13 0.48 -0.63
CA ALA A 21 -7.91 0.64 0.59
C ALA A 21 -7.24 1.70 1.44
N THR A 22 -8.03 2.49 2.15
CA THR A 22 -7.54 3.60 2.98
C THR A 22 -8.13 3.50 4.39
N PRO A 23 -7.62 4.28 5.37
CA PRO A 23 -8.21 4.33 6.71
C PRO A 23 -9.70 4.72 6.71
N THR A 24 -10.15 5.44 5.68
CA THR A 24 -11.55 5.85 5.55
C THR A 24 -12.44 4.78 4.93
N THR A 25 -11.86 3.69 4.41
CA THR A 25 -12.62 2.56 3.89
C THR A 25 -13.17 1.74 5.06
N ASP A 26 -14.46 1.90 5.35
CA ASP A 26 -15.10 1.20 6.46
C ASP A 26 -15.48 -0.25 6.10
N ASN A 27 -15.94 -1.00 7.09
CA ASN A 27 -16.34 -2.40 6.91
C ASN A 27 -17.52 -2.57 5.95
N HIS A 28 -18.35 -1.54 5.81
CA HIS A 28 -19.50 -1.56 4.91
C HIS A 28 -19.07 -1.41 3.45
N ARG A 29 -18.08 -0.57 3.19
CA ARG A 29 -17.56 -0.30 1.85
C ARG A 29 -16.50 -1.31 1.40
N LEU A 30 -15.86 -1.98 2.33
CA LEU A 30 -14.74 -2.86 2.05
C LEU A 30 -15.07 -3.97 1.03
N PRO A 31 -16.21 -4.69 1.15
CA PRO A 31 -16.56 -5.70 0.13
C PRO A 31 -16.68 -5.12 -1.26
N ALA A 32 -17.25 -3.91 -1.40
CA ALA A 32 -17.37 -3.25 -2.71
C ALA A 32 -16.00 -2.86 -3.28
N VAL A 33 -15.10 -2.38 -2.44
CA VAL A 33 -13.72 -2.04 -2.85
C VAL A 33 -12.97 -3.28 -3.30
N LEU A 34 -13.17 -4.42 -2.63
CA LEU A 34 -12.48 -5.68 -2.94
C LEU A 34 -13.12 -6.44 -4.10
N GLU A 35 -14.33 -6.06 -4.52
CA GLU A 35 -14.99 -6.70 -5.65
C GLU A 35 -14.13 -6.55 -6.92
N ASN A 36 -13.91 -7.65 -7.63
CA ASN A 36 -13.09 -7.70 -8.84
C ASN A 36 -11.61 -7.31 -8.63
N THR A 37 -11.15 -7.23 -7.38
CA THR A 37 -9.74 -7.01 -7.10
C THR A 37 -8.95 -8.28 -7.32
N SER A 38 -7.80 -8.18 -7.98
CA SER A 38 -6.90 -9.31 -8.23
C SER A 38 -5.45 -8.87 -8.01
N GLY A 39 -4.55 -9.84 -7.91
CA GLY A 39 -3.13 -9.60 -7.64
C GLY A 39 -2.87 -9.37 -6.16
N PHE A 40 -3.08 -8.18 -5.67
CA PHE A 40 -2.94 -7.85 -4.24
C PHE A 40 -3.82 -6.64 -3.88
N VAL A 41 -3.97 -6.40 -2.59
CA VAL A 41 -4.65 -5.20 -2.07
C VAL A 41 -3.59 -4.21 -1.63
N TYR A 42 -3.71 -2.98 -2.07
CA TYR A 42 -2.81 -1.90 -1.66
C TYR A 42 -3.48 -1.06 -0.59
N TYR A 43 -2.99 -1.16 0.65
CA TYR A 43 -3.47 -0.35 1.76
C TYR A 43 -2.55 0.86 1.95
N VAL A 44 -3.13 2.05 1.85
CA VAL A 44 -2.41 3.32 2.04
C VAL A 44 -2.79 3.91 3.37
N SER A 45 -1.84 4.02 4.28
CA SER A 45 -2.05 4.65 5.57
C SER A 45 -1.53 6.09 5.55
N MET A 46 -2.35 7.00 6.01
CA MET A 46 -1.98 8.41 6.12
C MET A 46 -1.26 8.73 7.44
N ALA A 47 -1.26 7.81 8.38
CA ALA A 47 -0.76 8.08 9.72
C ALA A 47 0.75 8.26 9.80
N GLY A 48 1.50 7.79 8.82
CA GLY A 48 2.97 7.91 8.78
C GLY A 48 3.51 9.23 8.27
N ILE A 49 2.66 10.14 7.81
CA ILE A 49 3.09 11.36 7.12
C ILE A 49 3.51 12.49 8.09
N THR A 50 3.12 12.40 9.32
CA THR A 50 3.31 13.49 10.28
C THR A 50 4.73 13.66 10.82
N GLY A 51 5.67 12.79 10.44
CA GLY A 51 7.12 13.05 10.58
C GLY A 51 7.67 13.26 11.97
N VAL A 52 6.86 13.22 12.99
CA VAL A 52 7.30 13.48 14.37
C VAL A 52 7.06 12.22 15.21
N GLY A 53 8.14 11.56 15.60
CA GLY A 53 8.10 10.40 16.46
C GLY A 53 8.02 9.07 15.72
N THR A 54 7.92 7.99 16.49
CA THR A 54 7.79 6.63 15.94
C THR A 54 6.41 6.48 15.30
N PRO A 55 6.31 6.03 14.04
CA PRO A 55 5.01 5.82 13.41
C PRO A 55 4.19 4.81 14.21
N ASP A 56 2.92 5.15 14.46
CA ASP A 56 2.01 4.23 15.11
C ASP A 56 1.51 3.21 14.09
N THR A 57 2.09 2.02 14.11
CA THR A 57 1.72 0.93 13.20
C THR A 57 0.49 0.18 13.67
N SER A 58 0.00 0.40 14.89
CA SER A 58 -1.11 -0.37 15.44
C SER A 58 -2.41 -0.17 14.65
N ALA A 59 -2.67 1.05 14.18
CA ALA A 59 -3.85 1.33 13.35
C ALA A 59 -3.75 0.61 12.00
N ALA A 60 -2.57 0.59 11.38
CA ALA A 60 -2.33 -0.13 10.15
C ALA A 60 -2.47 -1.64 10.33
N GLU A 61 -1.96 -2.18 11.44
CA GLU A 61 -2.08 -3.59 11.76
C GLU A 61 -3.55 -4.02 11.89
N LYS A 62 -4.35 -3.23 12.60
CA LYS A 62 -5.79 -3.48 12.73
C LYS A 62 -6.50 -3.41 11.39
N ALA A 63 -6.15 -2.44 10.56
CA ALA A 63 -6.74 -2.30 9.23
C ALA A 63 -6.38 -3.48 8.33
N VAL A 64 -5.14 -3.95 8.37
CA VAL A 64 -4.71 -5.13 7.60
C VAL A 64 -5.46 -6.37 8.07
N ALA A 65 -5.61 -6.58 9.38
CA ALA A 65 -6.37 -7.70 9.92
C ALA A 65 -7.84 -7.67 9.43
N ARG A 66 -8.44 -6.49 9.41
CA ARG A 66 -9.80 -6.29 8.92
C ARG A 66 -9.92 -6.65 7.43
N ILE A 67 -8.96 -6.24 6.62
CA ILE A 67 -8.93 -6.55 5.19
C ILE A 67 -8.72 -8.05 4.99
N ARG A 68 -7.84 -8.68 5.75
CA ARG A 68 -7.60 -10.13 5.66
C ARG A 68 -8.85 -10.95 5.96
N ALA A 69 -9.74 -10.45 6.81
CA ALA A 69 -11.00 -11.11 7.09
C ALA A 69 -11.93 -11.11 5.86
N SER A 70 -11.72 -10.21 4.91
CA SER A 70 -12.56 -10.05 3.73
C SER A 70 -11.95 -10.59 2.44
N THR A 71 -10.64 -10.90 2.42
CA THR A 71 -9.96 -11.39 1.23
C THR A 71 -8.78 -12.30 1.57
N ASN A 72 -8.45 -13.21 0.65
CA ASN A 72 -7.26 -14.06 0.74
C ASN A 72 -6.07 -13.48 -0.04
N LEU A 73 -6.25 -12.35 -0.70
CA LEU A 73 -5.17 -11.72 -1.47
C LEU A 73 -4.07 -11.19 -0.54
N PRO A 74 -2.81 -11.17 -1.03
CA PRO A 74 -1.74 -10.49 -0.29
C PRO A 74 -2.06 -9.02 -0.09
N ILE A 75 -1.58 -8.46 1.01
CA ILE A 75 -1.81 -7.05 1.35
C ILE A 75 -0.48 -6.33 1.41
N ALA A 76 -0.33 -5.32 0.56
CA ALA A 76 0.83 -4.43 0.56
C ALA A 76 0.46 -3.13 1.27
N VAL A 77 1.34 -2.64 2.13
CA VAL A 77 1.09 -1.44 2.95
C VAL A 77 2.04 -0.33 2.56
N GLY A 78 1.48 0.81 2.19
CA GLY A 78 2.20 2.07 2.00
C GLY A 78 2.01 2.94 3.24
N PHE A 79 3.12 3.32 3.89
CA PHE A 79 3.08 3.97 5.20
C PHE A 79 4.09 5.11 5.32
N GLY A 80 4.59 5.64 4.20
CA GLY A 80 5.64 6.65 4.27
C GLY A 80 6.93 6.11 4.86
N ILE A 81 7.28 4.89 4.49
CA ILE A 81 8.44 4.18 5.04
C ILE A 81 9.73 4.85 4.57
N ARG A 82 10.60 5.19 5.52
CA ARG A 82 11.90 5.83 5.23
C ARG A 82 13.08 5.06 5.82
N THR A 83 12.85 4.17 6.75
CA THR A 83 13.91 3.43 7.44
C THR A 83 13.66 1.93 7.40
N THR A 84 14.71 1.15 7.58
CA THR A 84 14.63 -0.32 7.67
C THR A 84 13.76 -0.75 8.85
N ALA A 85 13.87 -0.06 9.98
CA ALA A 85 13.06 -0.39 11.17
C ALA A 85 11.56 -0.23 10.89
N GLN A 86 11.17 0.81 10.15
CA GLN A 86 9.77 1.01 9.74
C GLN A 86 9.31 -0.10 8.81
N ALA A 87 10.15 -0.48 7.84
CA ALA A 87 9.84 -1.56 6.92
C ALA A 87 9.65 -2.89 7.66
N GLU A 88 10.52 -3.19 8.63
CA GLU A 88 10.41 -4.40 9.45
C GLU A 88 9.10 -4.41 10.25
N ALA A 89 8.74 -3.29 10.86
CA ALA A 89 7.51 -3.19 11.63
C ALA A 89 6.28 -3.48 10.78
N ILE A 90 6.25 -2.98 9.55
CA ILE A 90 5.16 -3.24 8.61
C ILE A 90 5.19 -4.70 8.13
N ALA A 91 6.36 -5.24 7.85
CA ALA A 91 6.51 -6.62 7.37
C ALA A 91 6.05 -7.66 8.39
N CYS A 92 6.00 -7.31 9.67
CA CYS A 92 5.53 -8.23 10.72
C CYS A 92 4.05 -8.61 10.56
N PHE A 93 3.22 -7.75 9.98
CA PHE A 93 1.79 -8.03 9.85
C PHE A 93 1.27 -7.95 8.40
N ALA A 94 2.01 -7.34 7.49
CA ALA A 94 1.62 -7.23 6.08
C ALA A 94 2.44 -8.19 5.21
N ASP A 95 1.96 -8.46 4.02
CA ASP A 95 2.68 -9.32 3.05
C ASP A 95 3.79 -8.56 2.35
N ALA A 96 3.65 -7.23 2.21
CA ALA A 96 4.65 -6.38 1.59
C ALA A 96 4.60 -4.96 2.16
N ALA A 97 5.74 -4.30 2.17
CA ALA A 97 5.88 -2.89 2.51
C ALA A 97 6.26 -2.12 1.24
N VAL A 98 5.62 -0.99 1.02
CA VAL A 98 5.86 -0.17 -0.18
C VAL A 98 6.70 1.04 0.19
N VAL A 99 7.84 1.18 -0.48
CA VAL A 99 8.77 2.28 -0.27
C VAL A 99 8.87 3.06 -1.59
N GLY A 100 8.51 4.33 -1.55
CA GLY A 100 8.52 5.19 -2.74
C GLY A 100 9.38 6.42 -2.55
N SER A 101 8.87 7.41 -1.83
CA SER A 101 9.53 8.73 -1.71
C SER A 101 10.97 8.65 -1.22
N ALA A 102 11.28 7.76 -0.29
CA ALA A 102 12.63 7.62 0.23
C ALA A 102 13.62 7.20 -0.86
N LEU A 103 13.21 6.27 -1.74
CA LEU A 103 14.05 5.84 -2.87
C LEU A 103 14.20 6.95 -3.91
N VAL A 104 13.12 7.65 -4.22
CA VAL A 104 13.15 8.78 -5.17
C VAL A 104 14.07 9.88 -4.65
N GLU A 105 14.02 10.19 -3.37
CA GLU A 105 14.90 11.18 -2.75
C GLU A 105 16.37 10.75 -2.80
N CYS A 106 16.65 9.47 -2.56
CA CYS A 106 18.02 8.94 -2.69
C CYS A 106 18.56 9.12 -4.12
N ILE A 107 17.75 8.86 -5.12
CA ILE A 107 18.13 9.04 -6.52
C ILE A 107 18.33 10.53 -6.82
N GLY A 108 17.44 11.39 -6.33
CA GLY A 108 17.55 12.84 -6.48
C GLY A 108 18.83 13.39 -5.86
N ASP A 109 19.15 12.97 -4.65
CA ASP A 109 20.37 13.39 -3.94
C ASP A 109 21.63 12.89 -4.66
N ALA A 110 21.63 11.66 -5.15
CA ALA A 110 22.74 11.11 -5.91
C ALA A 110 22.94 11.86 -7.23
N ALA A 111 21.86 12.20 -7.93
CA ALA A 111 21.94 13.00 -9.16
C ALA A 111 22.46 14.41 -8.89
N SER A 112 22.01 15.06 -7.80
CA SER A 112 22.46 16.39 -7.40
C SER A 112 23.94 16.40 -6.98
N ALA A 113 24.42 15.28 -6.42
CA ALA A 113 25.84 15.13 -6.05
C ALA A 113 26.72 14.70 -7.23
N GLY A 114 26.16 14.54 -8.43
CA GLY A 114 26.90 14.10 -9.60
C GLY A 114 27.21 12.62 -9.64
N LYS A 115 26.52 11.81 -8.82
CA LYS A 115 26.66 10.35 -8.79
C LYS A 115 25.64 9.72 -9.71
N ASN A 116 26.06 8.68 -10.43
CA ASN A 116 25.21 7.98 -11.40
C ASN A 116 24.44 6.81 -10.75
N GLY A 117 23.54 7.10 -9.84
CA GLY A 117 22.60 6.11 -9.32
C GLY A 117 23.15 4.87 -8.64
N ASP A 118 24.41 4.92 -8.24
CA ASP A 118 25.08 3.82 -7.54
C ASP A 118 24.77 3.81 -6.04
#